data_e6e5df7ae8e44b209e1e55907aaeb0a5
#
_entry.id   e6e5df7ae8e44b209e1e55907aaeb0a5
#
_cell.length_a   1.000
_cell.length_b   1.000
_cell.length_c   1.000
_cell.angle_alpha   90.00
_cell.angle_beta   90.00
_cell.angle_gamma   90.00
#
_symmetry.space_group_name_H-M   'P 1'
#
loop_
_entity.id
_entity.type
_entity.pdbx_description
1 polymer ?
#
loop_
_entity_poly.entity_id
_entity_poly.type
_entity_poly.pdbx_seq_one_letter_code
_entity_poly.pdbx_strand_id
1 'polypeptide(L)'
;PYMPEVFHDVMKNIPRIAEAGAYGVIVEGMKFFKAKPGMTKIGGDFCYPLPRLRHDFEAIKAECHRYGLKFYSGENRLRAMGDSMTCCGIDGLPGFRPNEYNLCMLMNGKNPEPTEKMKEVGTGGPFKTLNQSAGSGRKIAKQSFYGLMQEELAKKTDYHRKVFGLDE
;
A
#
# COMPACT_ATOMS: atom_id res chain seq x y z
N PRO A 1 -11.19 6.37 -4.67
CA PRO A 1 -10.90 5.01 -5.15
C PRO A 1 -11.25 4.86 -6.63
N TYR A 2 -10.46 4.05 -7.34
CA TYR A 2 -10.60 3.81 -8.76
C TYR A 2 -11.56 2.64 -9.04
N MET A 3 -12.39 2.80 -10.07
CA MET A 3 -13.25 1.77 -10.64
C MET A 3 -13.02 1.68 -12.15
N PRO A 4 -12.88 0.50 -12.75
CA PRO A 4 -12.67 0.35 -14.19
C PRO A 4 -13.76 1.00 -15.05
N GLU A 5 -14.96 1.15 -14.52
CA GLU A 5 -16.10 1.78 -15.19
C GLU A 5 -15.88 3.28 -15.46
N VAL A 6 -15.01 3.95 -14.68
CA VAL A 6 -14.67 5.37 -14.86
C VAL A 6 -13.31 5.58 -15.53
N PHE A 7 -12.71 4.53 -16.09
CA PHE A 7 -11.39 4.59 -16.74
C PHE A 7 -11.27 5.75 -17.73
N HIS A 8 -12.26 5.91 -18.58
CA HIS A 8 -12.29 6.93 -19.62
C HIS A 8 -12.28 8.35 -19.03
N ASP A 9 -13.02 8.56 -17.94
CA ASP A 9 -13.07 9.86 -17.27
C ASP A 9 -11.77 10.16 -16.55
N VAL A 10 -11.12 9.16 -15.97
CA VAL A 10 -9.78 9.29 -15.37
C VAL A 10 -8.79 9.75 -16.43
N MET A 11 -8.73 9.08 -17.58
CA MET A 11 -7.84 9.42 -18.69
C MET A 11 -8.04 10.86 -19.18
N LYS A 12 -9.30 11.32 -19.34
CA LYS A 12 -9.62 12.71 -19.72
C LYS A 12 -9.19 13.76 -18.69
N ASN A 13 -9.13 13.39 -17.43
CA ASN A 13 -8.80 14.34 -16.36
C ASN A 13 -7.30 14.46 -16.10
N ILE A 14 -6.46 13.52 -16.54
CA ILE A 14 -5.01 13.58 -16.34
C ILE A 14 -4.39 14.88 -16.87
N PRO A 15 -4.69 15.34 -18.11
CA PRO A 15 -4.17 16.61 -18.61
C PRO A 15 -4.54 17.79 -17.71
N ARG A 16 -5.79 17.84 -17.26
CA ARG A 16 -6.29 18.93 -16.38
C ARG A 16 -5.62 18.93 -15.00
N ILE A 17 -5.30 17.72 -14.48
CA ILE A 17 -4.56 17.57 -13.24
C ILE A 17 -3.13 18.13 -13.41
N ALA A 18 -2.49 17.85 -14.55
CA ALA A 18 -1.18 18.39 -14.87
C ALA A 18 -1.20 19.91 -15.03
N GLU A 19 -2.18 20.45 -15.78
CA GLU A 19 -2.37 21.90 -15.94
C GLU A 19 -2.59 22.63 -14.60
N ALA A 20 -3.22 21.95 -13.64
CA ALA A 20 -3.39 22.48 -12.28
C ALA A 20 -2.09 22.45 -11.44
N GLY A 21 -0.98 21.95 -11.98
CA GLY A 21 0.32 21.92 -11.29
C GLY A 21 0.47 20.79 -10.27
N ALA A 22 -0.30 19.72 -10.39
CA ALA A 22 -0.16 18.56 -9.51
C ALA A 22 1.21 17.87 -9.71
N TYR A 23 1.76 17.33 -8.64
CA TYR A 23 3.00 16.56 -8.67
C TYR A 23 2.80 15.14 -9.23
N GLY A 24 1.67 14.54 -8.93
CA GLY A 24 1.36 13.18 -9.36
C GLY A 24 -0.06 12.75 -9.04
N VAL A 25 -0.39 11.54 -9.46
CA VAL A 25 -1.71 10.94 -9.30
C VAL A 25 -1.59 9.65 -8.50
N ILE A 26 -2.46 9.48 -7.50
CA ILE A 26 -2.56 8.26 -6.70
C ILE A 26 -3.79 7.50 -7.14
N VAL A 27 -3.62 6.23 -7.51
CA VAL A 27 -4.72 5.34 -7.92
C VAL A 27 -4.79 4.14 -7.00
N GLU A 28 -5.96 3.92 -6.40
CA GLU A 28 -6.27 2.77 -5.55
C GLU A 28 -7.57 2.13 -5.99
N GLY A 29 -7.57 0.80 -6.18
CA GLY A 29 -8.77 0.05 -6.55
C GLY A 29 -9.87 0.15 -5.49
N MET A 30 -11.11 0.33 -5.92
CA MET A 30 -12.27 0.33 -5.03
C MET A 30 -12.44 -1.03 -4.37
N LYS A 31 -12.72 -1.04 -3.08
CA LYS A 31 -13.07 -2.22 -2.29
C LYS A 31 -14.57 -2.18 -1.95
N PHE A 32 -15.21 -3.33 -1.97
CA PHE A 32 -16.64 -3.46 -1.73
C PHE A 32 -16.92 -4.43 -0.60
N PHE A 33 -17.93 -4.16 0.20
CA PHE A 33 -18.41 -5.06 1.25
C PHE A 33 -19.28 -6.19 0.72
N LYS A 34 -19.88 -6.02 -0.46
CA LYS A 34 -20.75 -7.00 -1.11
C LYS A 34 -20.14 -7.48 -2.41
N ALA A 35 -20.29 -8.78 -2.67
CA ALA A 35 -19.85 -9.38 -3.92
C ALA A 35 -20.57 -8.76 -5.12
N LYS A 36 -19.82 -8.52 -6.19
CA LYS A 36 -20.34 -8.25 -7.52
C LYS A 36 -19.79 -9.31 -8.49
N PRO A 37 -20.46 -9.58 -9.61
CA PRO A 37 -19.94 -10.51 -10.61
C PRO A 37 -18.51 -10.18 -11.03
N GLY A 38 -17.65 -11.18 -11.12
CA GLY A 38 -16.27 -11.01 -11.56
C GLY A 38 -15.29 -10.46 -10.52
N MET A 39 -15.71 -10.24 -9.27
CA MET A 39 -14.82 -9.79 -8.20
C MET A 39 -14.13 -10.94 -7.46
N THR A 40 -12.95 -10.64 -6.95
CA THR A 40 -12.17 -11.56 -6.11
C THR A 40 -12.32 -11.16 -4.64
N LYS A 41 -12.60 -12.11 -3.77
CA LYS A 41 -12.63 -11.88 -2.32
C LYS A 41 -11.21 -11.89 -1.76
N ILE A 42 -10.82 -10.82 -1.09
CA ILE A 42 -9.52 -10.66 -0.45
C ILE A 42 -9.73 -10.17 0.99
N GLY A 43 -9.42 -11.01 1.95
CA GLY A 43 -9.77 -10.72 3.34
C GLY A 43 -11.28 -10.61 3.53
N GLY A 44 -11.74 -9.49 4.06
CA GLY A 44 -13.16 -9.17 4.22
C GLY A 44 -13.80 -8.46 3.03
N ASP A 45 -13.00 -8.04 2.05
CA ASP A 45 -13.43 -7.18 0.96
C ASP A 45 -13.53 -7.92 -0.38
N PHE A 46 -14.35 -7.38 -1.28
CA PHE A 46 -14.40 -7.79 -2.68
C PHE A 46 -13.70 -6.75 -3.54
N CYS A 47 -12.73 -7.19 -4.33
CA CYS A 47 -11.86 -6.36 -5.14
C CYS A 47 -11.99 -6.71 -6.62
N TYR A 48 -11.70 -5.75 -7.48
CA TYR A 48 -11.55 -6.03 -8.91
C TYR A 48 -10.43 -7.04 -9.15
N PRO A 49 -10.55 -7.91 -10.17
CA PRO A 49 -9.51 -8.85 -10.56
C PRO A 49 -8.20 -8.12 -10.87
N LEU A 50 -7.10 -8.69 -10.42
CA LEU A 50 -5.77 -8.09 -10.56
C LEU A 50 -5.39 -7.82 -12.03
N PRO A 51 -5.64 -8.73 -13.00
CA PRO A 51 -5.32 -8.47 -14.41
C PRO A 51 -6.04 -7.24 -14.96
N ARG A 52 -7.30 -7.04 -14.58
CA ARG A 52 -8.07 -5.85 -14.98
C ARG A 52 -7.48 -4.57 -14.45
N LEU A 53 -7.21 -4.51 -13.16
CA LEU A 53 -6.59 -3.33 -12.54
C LEU A 53 -5.21 -3.05 -13.12
N ARG A 54 -4.40 -4.09 -13.36
CA ARG A 54 -3.07 -3.95 -13.94
C ARG A 54 -3.12 -3.28 -15.30
N HIS A 55 -3.97 -3.76 -16.19
CA HIS A 55 -4.15 -3.18 -17.52
C HIS A 55 -4.49 -1.68 -17.45
N ASP A 56 -5.46 -1.32 -16.61
CA ASP A 56 -5.89 0.07 -16.48
C ASP A 56 -4.79 0.94 -15.84
N PHE A 57 -4.08 0.42 -14.83
CA PHE A 57 -2.99 1.13 -14.14
C PHE A 57 -1.78 1.38 -15.06
N GLU A 58 -1.46 0.44 -15.95
CA GLU A 58 -0.43 0.63 -16.98
C GLU A 58 -0.77 1.79 -17.91
N ALA A 59 -2.00 1.85 -18.38
CA ALA A 59 -2.46 2.92 -19.26
C ALA A 59 -2.50 4.28 -18.53
N ILE A 60 -3.02 4.33 -17.31
CA ILE A 60 -3.07 5.55 -16.49
C ILE A 60 -1.65 6.04 -16.18
N LYS A 61 -0.73 5.14 -15.84
CA LYS A 61 0.68 5.47 -15.60
C LYS A 61 1.32 6.09 -16.84
N ALA A 62 1.14 5.45 -17.99
CA ALA A 62 1.69 5.97 -19.25
C ALA A 62 1.16 7.37 -19.56
N GLU A 63 -0.13 7.61 -19.35
CA GLU A 63 -0.72 8.93 -19.56
C GLU A 63 -0.21 9.95 -18.53
N CYS A 64 -0.09 9.59 -17.26
CA CYS A 64 0.54 10.46 -16.25
C CYS A 64 1.94 10.90 -16.69
N HIS A 65 2.77 9.96 -17.11
CA HIS A 65 4.13 10.26 -17.57
C HIS A 65 4.15 11.17 -18.80
N ARG A 66 3.21 11.00 -19.74
CA ARG A 66 3.08 11.85 -20.92
C ARG A 66 2.87 13.32 -20.55
N TYR A 67 2.22 13.59 -19.42
CA TYR A 67 1.98 14.94 -18.90
C TYR A 67 2.92 15.35 -17.76
N GLY A 68 4.02 14.61 -17.56
CA GLY A 68 5.04 14.94 -16.55
C GLY A 68 4.62 14.68 -15.10
N LEU A 69 3.50 13.97 -14.91
CA LEU A 69 3.03 13.59 -13.58
C LEU A 69 3.68 12.29 -13.10
N LYS A 70 3.93 12.19 -11.81
CA LYS A 70 4.22 10.91 -11.15
C LYS A 70 2.96 10.05 -11.03
N PHE A 71 3.15 8.74 -11.11
CA PHE A 71 2.09 7.76 -10.86
C PHE A 71 2.39 6.98 -9.57
N TYR A 72 1.42 6.91 -8.67
CA TYR A 72 1.51 6.15 -7.43
C TYR A 72 0.39 5.13 -7.32
N SER A 73 0.76 3.91 -6.98
CA SER A 73 -0.23 2.85 -6.75
C SER A 73 -0.60 2.77 -5.27
N GLY A 74 -1.84 3.13 -4.94
CA GLY A 74 -2.46 2.87 -3.64
C GLY A 74 -2.87 1.40 -3.47
N GLU A 75 -2.99 0.66 -4.57
CA GLU A 75 -3.30 -0.78 -4.55
C GLU A 75 -2.08 -1.59 -4.15
N ASN A 76 -2.16 -2.27 -3.01
CA ASN A 76 -1.03 -3.04 -2.47
C ASN A 76 -0.53 -4.13 -3.42
N ARG A 77 -1.45 -4.79 -4.12
CA ARG A 77 -1.11 -5.85 -5.10
C ARG A 77 -0.37 -5.34 -6.34
N LEU A 78 -0.44 -4.04 -6.60
CA LEU A 78 0.18 -3.36 -7.73
C LEU A 78 1.13 -2.24 -7.28
N ARG A 79 1.59 -2.27 -6.03
CA ARG A 79 2.44 -1.24 -5.45
C ARG A 79 3.70 -0.99 -6.28
N ALA A 80 4.33 -2.05 -6.74
CA ALA A 80 5.55 -1.98 -7.54
C ALA A 80 5.38 -1.31 -8.93
N MET A 81 4.13 -1.10 -9.38
CA MET A 81 3.86 -0.35 -10.61
C MET A 81 4.01 1.16 -10.43
N GLY A 82 3.94 1.66 -9.19
CA GLY A 82 4.16 3.08 -8.91
C GLY A 82 5.58 3.53 -9.19
N ASP A 83 5.77 4.83 -9.39
CA ASP A 83 7.09 5.44 -9.58
C ASP A 83 7.90 5.46 -8.29
N SER A 84 7.25 5.20 -7.15
CA SER A 84 7.86 4.98 -5.86
C SER A 84 7.05 3.95 -5.08
N MET A 85 7.67 3.30 -4.11
CA MET A 85 7.01 2.38 -3.18
C MET A 85 6.13 3.09 -2.15
N THR A 86 6.12 4.42 -2.11
CA THR A 86 5.18 5.19 -1.30
C THR A 86 3.78 5.16 -1.93
N CYS A 87 2.76 5.06 -1.09
CA CYS A 87 1.36 5.06 -1.58
C CYS A 87 0.76 6.46 -1.72
N CYS A 88 1.43 7.47 -1.22
CA CYS A 88 0.87 8.82 -1.06
C CYS A 88 1.73 9.92 -1.70
N GLY A 89 2.76 9.56 -2.49
CA GLY A 89 3.55 10.53 -3.22
C GLY A 89 4.44 11.43 -2.36
N ILE A 90 4.73 11.03 -1.12
CA ILE A 90 5.56 11.84 -0.20
C ILE A 90 7.05 11.77 -0.49
N ASP A 91 7.47 10.89 -1.40
CA ASP A 91 8.87 10.73 -1.83
C ASP A 91 9.44 11.98 -2.50
N GLY A 92 8.60 12.88 -3.01
CA GLY A 92 8.99 14.18 -3.55
C GLY A 92 9.19 15.29 -2.51
N LEU A 93 8.87 15.05 -1.25
CA LEU A 93 9.01 16.06 -0.20
C LEU A 93 10.47 16.24 0.24
N PRO A 94 10.92 17.50 0.47
CA PRO A 94 12.25 17.75 0.99
C PRO A 94 12.48 17.01 2.32
N GLY A 95 13.61 16.29 2.42
CA GLY A 95 13.94 15.53 3.62
C GLY A 95 13.20 14.22 3.80
N PHE A 96 12.36 13.82 2.84
CA PHE A 96 11.75 12.50 2.87
C PHE A 96 12.83 11.41 2.85
N ARG A 97 12.68 10.45 3.76
CA ARG A 97 13.45 9.21 3.75
C ARG A 97 12.48 8.04 3.67
N PRO A 98 12.67 7.11 2.71
CA PRO A 98 11.82 5.95 2.61
C PRO A 98 11.86 5.14 3.91
N ASN A 99 10.73 4.58 4.30
CA ASN A 99 10.71 3.60 5.38
C ASN A 99 11.47 2.35 4.90
N GLU A 100 12.57 2.07 5.55
CA GLU A 100 13.46 0.95 5.21
C GLU A 100 12.85 -0.41 5.53
N TYR A 101 11.75 -0.43 6.29
CA TYR A 101 11.06 -1.65 6.68
C TYR A 101 9.55 -1.52 6.50
N ASN A 102 9.00 -2.18 5.50
CA ASN A 102 7.56 -2.19 5.25
C ASN A 102 7.11 -3.53 4.65
N LEU A 103 5.81 -3.79 4.72
CA LEU A 103 5.22 -5.04 4.26
C LEU A 103 5.52 -5.33 2.78
N CYS A 104 5.55 -4.31 1.95
CA CYS A 104 5.82 -4.44 0.52
C CYS A 104 7.25 -4.93 0.24
N MET A 105 8.22 -4.47 1.03
CA MET A 105 9.61 -4.93 0.92
C MET A 105 9.73 -6.38 1.34
N LEU A 106 9.03 -6.78 2.41
CA LEU A 106 8.99 -8.17 2.86
C LEU A 106 8.35 -9.08 1.82
N MET A 107 7.23 -8.68 1.22
CA MET A 107 6.56 -9.45 0.17
C MET A 107 7.43 -9.63 -1.09
N ASN A 108 8.33 -8.70 -1.37
CA ASN A 108 9.28 -8.79 -2.49
C ASN A 108 10.61 -9.45 -2.09
N GLY A 109 10.67 -10.18 -1.00
CA GLY A 109 11.87 -10.89 -0.53
C GLY A 109 12.98 -9.98 -0.01
N LYS A 110 12.72 -8.68 0.17
CA LYS A 110 13.63 -7.75 0.80
C LYS A 110 13.39 -7.78 2.30
N ASN A 111 14.37 -8.22 3.04
CA ASN A 111 14.34 -8.24 4.51
C ASN A 111 15.42 -7.28 5.03
N PRO A 112 15.15 -5.96 5.03
CA PRO A 112 16.14 -5.01 5.51
C PRO A 112 16.35 -5.18 7.01
N GLU A 113 17.60 -5.08 7.45
CA GLU A 113 17.91 -5.05 8.86
C GLU A 113 17.24 -3.83 9.54
N PRO A 114 16.63 -4.02 10.71
CA PRO A 114 16.02 -2.92 11.42
C PRO A 114 17.07 -1.93 11.88
N THR A 115 16.77 -0.66 11.76
CA THR A 115 17.61 0.39 12.34
C THR A 115 17.57 0.31 13.86
N GLU A 116 18.62 0.76 14.54
CA GLU A 116 18.65 0.79 16.02
C GLU A 116 17.45 1.56 16.58
N LYS A 117 17.05 2.66 15.93
CA LYS A 117 15.85 3.42 16.29
C LYS A 117 14.56 2.59 16.22
N MET A 118 14.44 1.66 15.29
CA MET A 118 13.29 0.74 15.20
C MET A 118 13.32 -0.30 16.30
N LYS A 119 14.50 -0.73 16.73
CA LYS A 119 14.68 -1.64 17.85
C LYS A 119 14.35 -0.95 19.20
N GLU A 120 14.64 0.33 19.31
CA GLU A 120 14.38 1.14 20.51
C GLU A 120 12.92 1.56 20.68
N VAL A 121 12.20 1.74 19.59
CA VAL A 121 10.79 2.16 19.58
C VAL A 121 9.91 1.00 20.06
N GLY A 122 9.85 0.76 21.33
CA GLY A 122 9.02 -0.35 21.80
C GLY A 122 8.80 -0.43 23.30
N THR A 123 9.55 0.31 24.07
CA THR A 123 9.50 0.16 25.53
C THR A 123 8.72 1.25 26.26
N GLY A 124 8.05 2.17 25.58
CA GLY A 124 7.29 3.21 26.29
C GLY A 124 6.72 4.37 25.48
N GLY A 125 6.80 4.31 24.16
CA GLY A 125 6.33 5.40 23.27
C GLY A 125 4.81 5.43 23.00
N PRO A 126 4.36 6.26 22.07
CA PRO A 126 2.94 6.48 21.74
C PRO A 126 2.16 5.21 21.36
N PHE A 127 2.83 4.11 21.06
CA PHE A 127 2.23 2.80 20.81
C PHE A 127 1.64 2.12 22.05
N LYS A 128 2.04 2.53 23.26
CA LYS A 128 1.40 2.08 24.50
C LYS A 128 -0.06 2.51 24.56
N THR A 129 -0.36 3.69 24.01
CA THR A 129 -1.70 4.29 23.98
C THR A 129 -2.58 3.61 22.92
N LEU A 130 -2.03 3.23 21.77
CA LEU A 130 -2.74 2.50 20.73
C LEU A 130 -3.18 1.11 21.19
N ASN A 131 -2.34 0.42 21.97
CA ASN A 131 -2.68 -0.89 22.52
C ASN A 131 -3.70 -0.80 23.66
N GLN A 132 -3.74 0.29 24.39
CA GLN A 132 -4.77 0.53 25.41
C GLN A 132 -6.14 0.85 24.81
N SER A 133 -6.16 1.58 23.68
CA SER A 133 -7.41 1.92 23.00
C SER A 133 -8.02 0.77 22.20
N ALA A 134 -7.23 -0.23 21.85
CA ALA A 134 -7.72 -1.39 21.05
C ALA A 134 -8.48 -2.44 21.88
N GLY A 135 -8.74 -2.22 23.18
CA GLY A 135 -9.57 -3.11 24.02
C GLY A 135 -9.04 -4.55 24.14
N SER A 136 -7.88 -4.84 23.60
CA SER A 136 -7.27 -6.16 23.72
C SER A 136 -6.61 -6.27 25.08
N GLY A 137 -7.23 -7.01 26.00
CA GLY A 137 -6.64 -7.38 27.30
C GLY A 137 -5.37 -8.22 27.23
N ARG A 138 -4.70 -8.22 26.08
CA ARG A 138 -3.38 -8.82 25.91
C ARG A 138 -2.36 -7.94 26.63
N LYS A 139 -1.85 -8.45 27.74
CA LYS A 139 -0.62 -7.94 28.33
C LYS A 139 0.50 -8.06 27.28
N ILE A 140 0.72 -7.01 26.51
CA ILE A 140 1.91 -6.86 25.68
C ILE A 140 3.05 -6.50 26.64
N ALA A 141 3.28 -7.39 27.60
CA ALA A 141 4.32 -7.23 28.57
C ALA A 141 5.60 -7.80 27.96
N LYS A 142 6.63 -6.99 27.89
CA LYS A 142 8.03 -7.34 27.70
C LYS A 142 8.54 -7.65 26.30
N GLN A 143 7.72 -7.63 25.25
CA GLN A 143 8.24 -7.75 23.90
C GLN A 143 8.49 -6.35 23.32
N SER A 144 9.61 -6.14 22.67
CA SER A 144 9.86 -4.87 21.98
C SER A 144 8.80 -4.67 20.89
N PHE A 145 8.41 -3.44 20.61
CA PHE A 145 7.51 -3.13 19.50
C PHE A 145 8.01 -3.75 18.18
N TYR A 146 9.31 -3.76 17.98
CA TYR A 146 9.96 -4.39 16.84
C TYR A 146 9.69 -5.90 16.78
N GLY A 147 9.84 -6.62 17.87
CA GLY A 147 9.53 -8.06 17.92
C GLY A 147 8.07 -8.36 17.61
N LEU A 148 7.14 -7.57 18.18
CA LEU A 148 5.71 -7.67 17.87
C LEU A 148 5.41 -7.34 16.42
N MET A 149 6.05 -6.33 15.87
CA MET A 149 5.90 -5.94 14.47
C MET A 149 6.39 -7.04 13.55
N GLN A 150 7.52 -7.67 13.83
CA GLN A 150 8.04 -8.79 13.05
C GLN A 150 7.08 -9.98 13.04
N GLU A 151 6.56 -10.38 14.20
CA GLU A 151 5.61 -11.49 14.29
C GLU A 151 4.31 -11.19 13.52
N GLU A 152 3.76 -9.99 13.66
CA GLU A 152 2.54 -9.61 12.97
C GLU A 152 2.76 -9.42 11.46
N LEU A 153 3.90 -8.88 11.06
CA LEU A 153 4.25 -8.76 9.65
C LEU A 153 4.51 -10.12 9.02
N ALA A 154 5.16 -11.05 9.72
CA ALA A 154 5.35 -12.42 9.22
C ALA A 154 4.01 -13.09 8.98
N LYS A 155 3.09 -13.05 9.95
CA LYS A 155 1.73 -13.59 9.79
C LYS A 155 0.98 -12.94 8.64
N LYS A 156 1.07 -11.61 8.51
CA LYS A 156 0.42 -10.87 7.42
C LYS A 156 1.08 -11.14 6.08
N THR A 157 2.39 -11.32 6.05
CA THR A 157 3.12 -11.67 4.82
C THR A 157 2.67 -13.03 4.32
N ASP A 158 2.61 -14.04 5.17
CA ASP A 158 2.11 -15.37 4.80
C ASP A 158 0.66 -15.32 4.31
N TYR A 159 -0.20 -14.57 5.02
CA TYR A 159 -1.56 -14.35 4.61
C TYR A 159 -1.65 -13.71 3.22
N HIS A 160 -0.90 -12.62 3.00
CA HIS A 160 -0.90 -11.91 1.73
C HIS A 160 -0.30 -12.74 0.60
N ARG A 161 0.77 -13.49 0.84
CA ARG A 161 1.36 -14.39 -0.15
C ARG A 161 0.33 -15.41 -0.63
N LYS A 162 -0.34 -16.09 0.32
CA LYS A 162 -1.41 -17.06 0.02
C LYS A 162 -2.57 -16.43 -0.74
N VAL A 163 -3.03 -15.25 -0.29
CA VAL A 163 -4.18 -14.56 -0.90
C VAL A 163 -3.86 -14.07 -2.31
N PHE A 164 -2.62 -13.71 -2.58
CA PHE A 164 -2.20 -13.16 -3.87
C PHE A 164 -1.56 -14.19 -4.80
N GLY A 165 -1.50 -15.48 -4.38
CA GLY A 165 -0.91 -16.53 -5.20
C GLY A 165 0.58 -16.31 -5.48
N LEU A 166 1.32 -15.77 -4.51
CA LEU A 166 2.75 -15.49 -4.66
C LEU A 166 3.65 -16.68 -4.27
N ASP A 167 3.06 -17.78 -3.84
CA ASP A 167 3.73 -18.99 -3.40
C ASP A 167 3.69 -20.13 -4.44
N GLU A 168 3.26 -19.84 -5.67
CA GLU A 168 3.24 -20.78 -6.80
C GLU A 168 4.46 -20.65 -7.71
#